data_9e0525a4459c43feaac28409eeef31e5
#
_entry.id   9e0525a4459c43feaac28409eeef31e5
#
_cell.length_a   1.000
_cell.length_b   1.000
_cell.length_c   1.000
_cell.angle_alpha   90.00
_cell.angle_beta   90.00
_cell.angle_gamma   90.00
#
_symmetry.space_group_name_H-M   'P 1'
#
loop_
_entity.id
_entity.type
_entity.pdbx_description
1 polymer ?
#
loop_
_entity_poly.entity_id
_entity_poly.type
_entity_poly.pdbx_seq_one_letter_code
_entity_poly.pdbx_strand_id
1 'polypeptide(L)'
;MESLSLESYLEMSESGTKTLDSRPTSQFSDKHIPESIGISINGSFEYMLSCLFPNKGKLILVSQEERLSESLLRLENEGFSEISYFWNRKQKL
;
A
#
# COMPACT_ATOMS: atom_id res chain seq x y z
N MET A 1 -13.60 -4.42 -0.92
CA MET A 1 -12.42 -5.25 -0.64
C MET A 1 -12.16 -5.28 0.85
N GLU A 2 -12.00 -6.45 1.40
CA GLU A 2 -11.77 -6.58 2.82
C GLU A 2 -10.31 -6.32 3.18
N SER A 3 -10.11 -5.70 4.33
CA SER A 3 -8.77 -5.50 4.86
C SER A 3 -8.23 -6.82 5.42
N LEU A 4 -6.93 -7.05 5.22
CA LEU A 4 -6.25 -8.16 5.86
C LEU A 4 -6.37 -8.06 7.38
N SER A 5 -6.38 -9.20 8.06
CA SER A 5 -6.19 -9.22 9.50
C SER A 5 -4.73 -8.85 9.80
N LEU A 6 -4.46 -8.44 11.03
CA LEU A 6 -3.07 -8.17 11.44
C LEU A 6 -2.21 -9.41 11.28
N GLU A 7 -2.75 -10.58 11.63
CA GLU A 7 -2.02 -11.84 11.51
C GLU A 7 -1.63 -12.14 10.06
N SER A 8 -2.59 -12.00 9.13
CA SER A 8 -2.32 -12.21 7.71
C SER A 8 -1.30 -11.21 7.19
N TYR A 9 -1.41 -9.94 7.62
CA TYR A 9 -0.45 -8.92 7.23
C TYR A 9 0.95 -9.30 7.66
N LEU A 10 1.12 -9.73 8.92
CA LEU A 10 2.43 -10.11 9.44
C LEU A 10 3.03 -11.29 8.70
N GLU A 11 2.21 -12.30 8.39
CA GLU A 11 2.68 -13.45 7.61
C GLU A 11 3.18 -13.04 6.24
N MET A 12 2.45 -12.19 5.54
CA MET A 12 2.84 -11.72 4.22
C MET A 12 4.11 -10.88 4.28
N SER A 13 4.20 -10.01 5.28
CA SER A 13 5.37 -9.15 5.48
C SER A 13 6.62 -9.99 5.75
N GLU A 14 6.49 -11.00 6.61
CA GLU A 14 7.61 -11.90 6.92
C GLU A 14 8.06 -12.71 5.72
N SER A 15 7.15 -13.00 4.81
CA SER A 15 7.50 -13.73 3.58
C SER A 15 8.12 -12.81 2.50
N GLY A 16 8.29 -11.53 2.80
CA GLY A 16 8.95 -10.60 1.91
C GLY A 16 8.04 -9.73 1.05
N THR A 17 6.73 -9.79 1.27
CA THR A 17 5.80 -8.93 0.52
C THR A 17 5.94 -7.49 1.02
N LYS A 18 6.19 -6.57 0.09
CA LYS A 18 6.37 -5.16 0.43
C LYS A 18 5.04 -4.47 0.63
N THR A 19 5.05 -3.46 1.49
CA THR A 19 3.87 -2.64 1.80
C THR A 19 4.03 -1.26 1.16
N LEU A 20 3.04 -0.88 0.37
CA LEU A 20 2.93 0.45 -0.23
C LEU A 20 1.87 1.24 0.52
N ASP A 21 2.22 2.43 0.98
CA ASP A 21 1.28 3.35 1.60
C ASP A 21 1.01 4.49 0.64
N SER A 22 -0.19 4.51 0.06
CA SER A 22 -0.56 5.53 -0.93
C SER A 22 -1.24 6.76 -0.32
N ARG A 23 -1.32 6.84 1.00
CA ARG A 23 -1.92 8.00 1.67
C ARG A 23 -1.12 9.27 1.38
N PRO A 24 -1.74 10.45 1.51
CA PRO A 24 -1.01 11.71 1.36
C PRO A 24 0.22 11.76 2.27
N THR A 25 1.25 12.45 1.80
CA THR A 25 2.53 12.55 2.50
C THR A 25 2.40 12.96 3.97
N SER A 26 1.50 13.90 4.25
CA SER A 26 1.30 14.37 5.62
C SER A 26 0.82 13.26 6.56
N GLN A 27 -0.04 12.39 6.06
CA GLN A 27 -0.54 11.26 6.86
C GLN A 27 0.54 10.21 7.06
N PHE A 28 1.30 9.91 6.01
CA PHE A 28 2.42 8.97 6.10
C PHE A 28 3.48 9.47 7.08
N SER A 29 3.82 10.75 7.02
CA SER A 29 4.82 11.34 7.92
C SER A 29 4.37 11.33 9.37
N ASP A 30 3.07 11.49 9.61
CA ASP A 30 2.53 11.49 10.96
C ASP A 30 2.63 10.09 11.59
N LYS A 31 2.10 9.10 10.90
CA LYS A 31 2.17 7.70 11.34
C LYS A 31 2.11 6.78 10.15
N HIS A 32 2.97 5.77 10.13
CA HIS A 32 2.92 4.73 9.11
C HIS A 32 3.41 3.41 9.68
N ILE A 33 3.09 2.34 8.99
CA ILE A 33 3.55 1.00 9.36
C ILE A 33 5.07 0.95 9.16
N PRO A 34 5.83 0.42 10.13
CA PRO A 34 7.27 0.27 9.95
C PRO A 34 7.59 -0.48 8.67
N GLU A 35 8.62 -0.02 7.98
CA GLU A 35 9.10 -0.60 6.71
C GLU A 35 8.15 -0.43 5.53
N SER A 36 7.02 0.25 5.69
CA SER A 36 6.17 0.57 4.54
C SER A 36 6.83 1.66 3.70
N ILE A 37 6.55 1.64 2.40
CA ILE A 37 7.09 2.61 1.45
C ILE A 37 5.98 3.59 1.10
N GLY A 38 6.18 4.86 1.41
CA GLY A 38 5.20 5.89 1.13
C GLY A 38 5.34 6.45 -0.27
N ILE A 39 4.29 6.36 -1.07
CA ILE A 39 4.20 6.98 -2.38
C ILE A 39 2.83 7.63 -2.45
N SER A 40 2.78 8.95 -2.27
CA SER A 40 1.50 9.67 -2.25
C SER A 40 0.73 9.50 -3.54
N ILE A 41 -0.57 9.18 -3.41
CA ILE A 41 -1.48 9.09 -4.55
C ILE A 41 -1.63 10.44 -5.24
N ASN A 42 -1.31 11.53 -4.55
CA ASN A 42 -1.41 12.89 -5.08
C ASN A 42 -0.16 13.37 -5.81
N GLY A 43 0.89 12.59 -5.80
CA GLY A 43 2.16 12.97 -6.43
C GLY A 43 2.44 12.18 -7.70
N SER A 44 3.72 11.99 -7.99
CA SER A 44 4.16 11.23 -9.17
C SER A 44 4.09 9.73 -8.90
N PHE A 45 2.87 9.25 -8.66
CA PHE A 45 2.61 7.90 -8.17
C PHE A 45 3.20 6.82 -9.08
N GLU A 46 2.85 6.86 -10.37
CA GLU A 46 3.30 5.83 -11.32
C GLU A 46 4.81 5.82 -11.52
N TYR A 47 5.39 7.01 -11.56
CA TYR A 47 6.84 7.13 -11.72
C TYR A 47 7.56 6.52 -10.52
N MET A 48 7.15 6.88 -9.30
CA MET A 48 7.78 6.37 -8.09
C MET A 48 7.58 4.87 -7.93
N LEU A 49 6.42 4.34 -8.37
CA LEU A 49 6.19 2.90 -8.40
C LEU A 49 7.24 2.19 -9.24
N SER A 50 7.53 2.73 -10.43
CA SER A 50 8.50 2.10 -11.31
C SER A 50 9.91 2.08 -10.71
N CYS A 51 10.23 3.07 -9.87
CA CYS A 51 11.53 3.16 -9.21
C CYS A 51 11.63 2.23 -7.99
N LEU A 52 10.58 2.19 -7.18
CA LEU A 52 10.64 1.55 -5.87
C LEU A 52 10.02 0.14 -5.83
N PHE A 53 9.17 -0.17 -6.80
CA PHE A 53 8.53 -1.47 -6.93
C PHE A 53 8.77 -2.01 -8.34
N PRO A 54 10.01 -2.32 -8.70
CA PRO A 54 10.31 -2.77 -10.07
C PRO A 54 9.74 -4.16 -10.38
N ASN A 55 9.53 -4.98 -9.36
CA ASN A 55 8.96 -6.31 -9.53
C ASN A 55 7.45 -6.22 -9.37
N LYS A 56 6.74 -6.30 -10.47
CA LYS A 56 5.28 -6.25 -10.50
C LYS A 56 4.71 -7.58 -10.04
N GLY A 57 3.67 -7.55 -9.27
CA GLY A 57 3.04 -8.78 -8.80
C GLY A 57 2.33 -8.55 -7.50
N LYS A 58 2.92 -9.02 -6.43
CA LYS A 58 2.29 -9.03 -5.11
C LYS A 58 2.72 -7.83 -4.28
N LEU A 59 1.75 -7.13 -3.68
CA LEU A 59 2.03 -6.10 -2.68
C LEU A 59 0.88 -5.96 -1.69
N ILE A 60 1.18 -5.32 -0.57
CA ILE A 60 0.17 -4.95 0.42
C ILE A 60 -0.04 -3.45 0.27
N LEU A 61 -1.30 -3.03 0.15
CA LEU A 61 -1.66 -1.63 -0.03
C LEU A 61 -2.27 -1.07 1.25
N VAL A 62 -1.74 0.07 1.71
CA VAL A 62 -2.37 0.89 2.74
C VAL A 62 -2.89 2.15 2.03
N SER A 63 -4.16 2.45 2.20
CA SER A 63 -4.81 3.56 1.50
C SER A 63 -5.91 4.14 2.36
N GLN A 64 -6.25 5.41 2.09
CA GLN A 64 -7.49 5.96 2.62
C GLN A 64 -8.64 5.17 2.00
N GLU A 65 -9.68 4.87 2.79
CA GLU A 65 -10.83 4.10 2.27
C GLU A 65 -11.47 4.76 1.07
N GLU A 66 -11.65 6.08 1.14
CA GLU A 66 -12.30 6.85 0.09
C GLU A 66 -11.49 6.89 -1.21
N ARG A 67 -10.21 6.57 -1.14
CA ARG A 67 -9.35 6.56 -2.33
C ARG A 67 -8.84 5.16 -2.69
N LEU A 68 -9.39 4.14 -2.05
CA LEU A 68 -8.95 2.76 -2.28
C LEU A 68 -9.16 2.34 -3.74
N SER A 69 -10.34 2.61 -4.29
CA SER A 69 -10.63 2.23 -5.68
C SER A 69 -9.69 2.88 -6.67
N GLU A 70 -9.36 4.15 -6.45
CA GLU A 70 -8.42 4.87 -7.30
C GLU A 70 -7.02 4.24 -7.22
N SER A 71 -6.56 3.94 -6.01
CA SER A 71 -5.25 3.32 -5.81
C SER A 71 -5.17 1.97 -6.50
N LEU A 72 -6.21 1.15 -6.33
CA LEU A 72 -6.26 -0.18 -6.94
C LEU A 72 -6.22 -0.09 -8.47
N LEU A 73 -7.02 0.79 -9.05
CA LEU A 73 -7.06 0.95 -10.51
C LEU A 73 -5.69 1.35 -11.05
N ARG A 74 -5.04 2.31 -10.40
CA ARG A 74 -3.74 2.79 -10.86
C ARG A 74 -2.66 1.72 -10.71
N LEU A 75 -2.70 0.93 -9.64
CA LEU A 75 -1.79 -0.19 -9.46
C LEU A 75 -2.00 -1.28 -10.53
N GLU A 76 -3.25 -1.63 -10.78
CA GLU A 76 -3.58 -2.63 -11.81
C GLU A 76 -3.10 -2.18 -13.18
N ASN A 77 -3.28 -0.89 -13.49
CA ASN A 77 -2.82 -0.33 -14.78
C ASN A 77 -1.29 -0.40 -14.90
N GLU A 78 -0.57 -0.42 -13.77
CA GLU A 78 0.89 -0.54 -13.77
C GLU A 78 1.36 -1.99 -13.73
N GLY A 79 0.45 -2.95 -13.77
CA GLY A 79 0.79 -4.36 -13.90
C GLY A 79 0.81 -5.15 -12.60
N PHE A 80 0.39 -4.58 -11.49
CA PHE A 80 0.30 -5.32 -10.23
C PHE A 80 -0.93 -6.22 -10.26
N SER A 81 -0.75 -7.51 -10.02
CA SER A 81 -1.82 -8.50 -10.17
C SER A 81 -2.37 -9.03 -8.84
N GLU A 82 -1.58 -8.97 -7.78
CA GLU A 82 -1.99 -9.50 -6.48
C GLU A 82 -1.85 -8.42 -5.42
N ILE A 83 -2.91 -7.66 -5.21
CA ILE A 83 -2.92 -6.54 -4.27
C ILE A 83 -3.79 -6.93 -3.09
N SER A 84 -3.20 -6.91 -1.89
CA SER A 84 -3.93 -7.14 -0.65
C SER A 84 -4.04 -5.82 0.08
N TYR A 85 -5.22 -5.52 0.61
CA TYR A 85 -5.49 -4.26 1.29
C TYR A 85 -5.35 -4.44 2.80
N PHE A 86 -4.63 -3.54 3.44
CA PHE A 86 -4.52 -3.54 4.89
C PHE A 86 -4.80 -2.14 5.42
N TRP A 87 -5.84 -2.02 6.21
CA TRP A 87 -6.19 -0.77 6.87
C TRP A 87 -6.95 -1.08 8.14
N ASN A 88 -6.55 -0.47 9.24
CA ASN A 88 -7.28 -0.63 10.49
C ASN A 88 -7.35 0.69 11.22
N ARG A 89 -8.54 1.30 11.18
CA ARG A 89 -8.80 2.58 11.85
C ARG A 89 -8.62 2.50 13.35
N LYS A 90 -8.81 1.34 13.93
CA LYS A 90 -8.78 1.14 15.37
C LYS A 90 -7.40 0.83 15.89
N GLN A 91 -6.51 0.41 15.03
CA GLN A 91 -5.14 0.14 15.41
C GLN A 91 -4.31 1.38 15.17
N LYS A 92 -3.63 1.80 16.19
CA LYS A 92 -2.67 2.89 16.06
C LYS A 92 -1.38 2.30 15.49
N LEU A 93 -1.00 2.83 14.38
CA LEU A 93 0.24 2.42 13.74
C LEU A 93 1.44 2.89 14.55
#